data_a7898fb4c6f473b722f3be6c187d5879
#
_entry.id   a7898fb4c6f473b722f3be6c187d5879
#
_cell.length_a   1.000
_cell.length_b   1.000
_cell.length_c   1.000
_cell.angle_alpha   90.00
_cell.angle_beta   90.00
_cell.angle_gamma   90.00
#
_symmetry.space_group_name_H-M   'P 1'
#
loop_
_entity.id
_entity.type
_entity.pdbx_description
1 polymer ?
#
loop_
_entity_poly.entity_id
_entity_poly.type
_entity_poly.pdbx_seq_one_letter_code
_entity_poly.pdbx_strand_id
1 'polypeptide(L)'
;MSDSLSLIIRSADQTRKAAVSLPAVLSVEQLLQTTQQNWNLPSNTSYAMRVERTGQQLDPATNLASAGVQENDVLEVYPILEAGC
;
A
#
# COMPACT_ATOMS: atom_id res chain seq x y z
N MET A 1 7.14 2.56 23.48
CA MET A 1 7.56 2.82 22.12
C MET A 1 6.56 2.22 21.16
N SER A 2 6.20 2.98 20.16
CA SER A 2 5.18 2.55 19.21
C SER A 2 5.83 1.93 17.99
N ASP A 3 5.43 0.71 17.66
CA ASP A 3 5.84 0.08 16.41
C ASP A 3 4.88 0.38 15.27
N SER A 4 3.96 1.30 15.50
CA SER A 4 2.97 1.67 14.51
C SER A 4 3.45 2.83 13.66
N LEU A 5 3.06 2.82 12.40
CA LEU A 5 3.34 3.91 11.47
C LEU A 5 2.02 4.56 11.07
N SER A 6 1.99 5.87 11.10
CA SER A 6 0.86 6.63 10.56
C SER A 6 1.13 6.88 9.08
N LEU A 7 0.26 6.35 8.24
CA LEU A 7 0.45 6.40 6.80
C LEU A 7 -0.81 6.92 6.13
N ILE A 8 -0.63 7.42 4.92
CA ILE A 8 -1.75 7.79 4.06
C ILE A 8 -1.76 6.84 2.87
N ILE A 9 -2.88 6.16 2.67
CA ILE A 9 -3.08 5.27 1.53
C ILE A 9 -3.92 6.01 0.52
N ARG A 10 -3.46 6.07 -0.72
CA ARG A 10 -4.13 6.81 -1.79
C ARG A 10 -4.27 5.91 -3.01
N SER A 11 -5.41 6.01 -3.68
CA SER A 11 -5.58 5.29 -4.94
C SER A 11 -4.87 6.03 -6.08
N ALA A 12 -4.54 5.29 -7.14
CA ALA A 12 -3.82 5.85 -8.28
C ALA A 12 -4.64 6.93 -8.99
N ASP A 13 -5.95 6.79 -9.00
CA ASP A 13 -6.83 7.78 -9.64
C ASP A 13 -7.14 8.95 -8.70
N GLN A 14 -6.59 8.93 -7.49
CA GLN A 14 -6.71 9.99 -6.49
C GLN A 14 -8.14 10.23 -6.01
N THR A 15 -9.04 9.27 -6.24
CA THR A 15 -10.42 9.39 -5.78
C THR A 15 -10.59 8.92 -4.35
N ARG A 16 -9.63 8.15 -3.82
CA ARG A 16 -9.71 7.59 -2.48
C ARG A 16 -8.43 7.89 -1.71
N LYS A 17 -8.60 8.22 -0.46
CA LYS A 17 -7.49 8.56 0.40
C LYS A 17 -7.89 8.25 1.85
N ALA A 18 -7.03 7.58 2.57
CA ALA A 18 -7.31 7.22 3.96
C ALA A 18 -6.05 7.35 4.80
N ALA A 19 -6.20 7.93 5.98
CA ALA A 19 -5.13 7.95 6.97
C ALA A 19 -5.29 6.74 7.85
N VAL A 20 -4.21 5.96 7.99
CA VAL A 20 -4.24 4.71 8.74
C VAL A 20 -3.04 4.64 9.67
N SER A 21 -3.18 3.87 10.73
CA SER A 21 -2.08 3.57 11.64
C SER A 21 -1.88 2.05 11.61
N LEU A 22 -0.70 1.61 11.24
CA LEU A 22 -0.42 0.20 10.99
C LEU A 22 0.87 -0.22 11.67
N PRO A 23 0.96 -1.48 12.10
CA PRO A 23 2.23 -1.97 12.65
C PRO A 23 3.30 -2.01 11.57
N ALA A 24 4.51 -1.63 11.95
CA ALA A 24 5.63 -1.62 11.01
C ALA A 24 5.97 -3.02 10.50
N VAL A 25 5.59 -4.05 11.23
CA VAL A 25 5.84 -5.44 10.85
C VAL A 25 4.77 -6.01 9.92
N LEU A 26 3.73 -5.24 9.63
CA LEU A 26 2.68 -5.67 8.72
C LEU A 26 3.25 -5.85 7.31
N SER A 27 2.93 -6.97 6.67
CA SER A 27 3.40 -7.19 5.31
C SER A 27 2.65 -6.31 4.33
N VAL A 28 3.33 -5.94 3.24
CA VAL A 28 2.70 -5.14 2.18
C VAL A 28 1.53 -5.90 1.57
N GLU A 29 1.66 -7.22 1.44
CA GLU A 29 0.58 -8.05 0.92
C GLU A 29 -0.68 -7.96 1.77
N GLN A 30 -0.53 -8.03 3.11
CA GLN A 30 -1.66 -7.91 4.01
C GLN A 30 -2.30 -6.53 3.92
N LEU A 31 -1.48 -5.50 3.79
CA LEU A 31 -1.98 -4.14 3.63
C LEU A 31 -2.79 -4.00 2.35
N LEU A 32 -2.30 -4.59 1.26
CA LEU A 32 -3.02 -4.57 -0.01
C LEU A 32 -4.37 -5.27 0.11
N GLN A 33 -4.39 -6.44 0.76
CA GLN A 33 -5.64 -7.19 0.93
C GLN A 33 -6.64 -6.40 1.75
N THR A 34 -6.19 -5.80 2.83
CA THR A 34 -7.06 -5.00 3.69
C THR A 34 -7.61 -3.80 2.93
N THR A 35 -6.76 -3.14 2.15
CA THR A 35 -7.18 -1.99 1.35
C THR A 35 -8.21 -2.40 0.31
N GLN A 36 -8.00 -3.53 -0.36
CA GLN A 36 -8.97 -4.02 -1.34
C GLN A 36 -10.32 -4.26 -0.72
N GLN A 37 -10.35 -4.84 0.47
CA GLN A 37 -11.60 -5.11 1.17
C GLN A 37 -12.30 -3.82 1.61
N ASN A 38 -11.54 -2.90 2.17
CA ASN A 38 -12.10 -1.65 2.68
C ASN A 38 -12.65 -0.76 1.57
N TRP A 39 -12.02 -0.79 0.41
CA TRP A 39 -12.39 0.07 -0.71
C TRP A 39 -13.23 -0.67 -1.76
N ASN A 40 -13.57 -1.93 -1.51
CA ASN A 40 -14.32 -2.76 -2.45
C ASN A 40 -13.71 -2.79 -3.84
N LEU A 41 -12.39 -2.88 -3.90
CA LEU A 41 -11.69 -2.96 -5.17
C LEU A 41 -11.95 -4.32 -5.83
N PRO A 42 -11.96 -4.38 -7.17
CA PRO A 42 -12.19 -5.64 -7.85
C PRO A 42 -11.18 -6.70 -7.46
N SER A 43 -11.65 -7.91 -7.18
CA SER A 43 -10.78 -9.00 -6.77
C SER A 43 -10.10 -9.69 -7.94
N ASN A 44 -10.56 -9.42 -9.16
CA ASN A 44 -9.98 -10.02 -10.37
C ASN A 44 -8.80 -9.22 -10.91
N THR A 45 -8.40 -8.17 -10.21
CA THR A 45 -7.28 -7.31 -10.60
C THR A 45 -6.24 -7.37 -9.51
N SER A 46 -4.99 -7.50 -9.91
CA SER A 46 -3.88 -7.41 -8.98
C SER A 46 -3.53 -5.94 -8.72
N TYR A 47 -3.11 -5.66 -7.51
CA TYR A 47 -2.74 -4.31 -7.11
C TYR A 47 -1.34 -4.31 -6.53
N ALA A 48 -0.69 -3.17 -6.62
CA ALA A 48 0.62 -2.95 -6.02
C ALA A 48 0.61 -1.63 -5.28
N MET A 49 1.60 -1.44 -4.44
CA MET A 49 1.80 -0.19 -3.72
C MET A 49 3.16 0.38 -4.02
N ARG A 50 3.25 1.69 -4.01
CA ARG A 50 4.54 2.35 -4.10
C ARG A 50 4.57 3.55 -3.16
N VAL A 51 5.78 3.88 -2.69
CA VAL A 51 5.99 5.06 -1.86
C VAL A 51 6.01 6.27 -2.79
N GLU A 52 5.07 7.20 -2.57
CA GLU A 52 4.98 8.37 -3.43
C GLU A 52 6.23 9.23 -3.36
N ARG A 53 6.80 9.33 -2.16
CA ARG A 53 7.97 10.17 -1.92
C ARG A 53 9.16 9.80 -2.81
N THR A 54 9.38 8.49 -3.00
CA THR A 54 10.53 7.99 -3.77
C THR A 54 10.13 7.37 -5.11
N GLY A 55 8.85 7.07 -5.29
CA GLY A 55 8.38 6.34 -6.46
C GLY A 55 8.74 4.87 -6.46
N GLN A 56 9.27 4.36 -5.36
CA GLN A 56 9.71 2.98 -5.28
C GLN A 56 8.54 2.05 -5.04
N GLN A 57 8.43 1.01 -5.87
CA GLN A 57 7.41 -0.02 -5.68
C GLN A 57 7.76 -0.90 -4.49
N LEU A 58 6.76 -1.20 -3.68
CA LEU A 58 6.93 -2.05 -2.51
C LEU A 58 6.79 -3.52 -2.90
N ASP A 59 7.66 -4.34 -2.36
CA ASP A 59 7.61 -5.79 -2.57
C ASP A 59 6.55 -6.38 -1.63
N PRO A 60 5.53 -7.08 -2.15
CA PRO A 60 4.50 -7.65 -1.26
C PRO A 60 5.03 -8.66 -0.25
N ALA A 61 6.18 -9.25 -0.52
CA ALA A 61 6.77 -10.23 0.40
C ALA A 61 7.48 -9.58 1.57
N THR A 62 7.68 -8.25 1.56
CA THR A 62 8.34 -7.55 2.66
C THR A 62 7.32 -6.91 3.58
N ASN A 63 7.76 -6.51 4.76
CA ASN A 63 6.94 -5.71 5.66
C ASN A 63 7.26 -4.22 5.47
N LEU A 64 6.46 -3.36 6.11
CA LEU A 64 6.61 -1.92 5.92
C LEU A 64 7.98 -1.41 6.37
N ALA A 65 8.48 -1.91 7.49
CA ALA A 65 9.77 -1.49 8.00
C ALA A 65 10.90 -1.87 7.06
N SER A 66 10.89 -3.12 6.56
CA SER A 66 11.92 -3.59 5.64
C SER A 66 11.86 -2.89 4.29
N ALA A 67 10.67 -2.43 3.90
CA ALA A 67 10.50 -1.72 2.64
C ALA A 67 10.95 -0.27 2.72
N GLY A 68 11.32 0.22 3.91
CA GLY A 68 11.76 1.59 4.07
C GLY A 68 10.64 2.60 4.23
N VAL A 69 9.44 2.14 4.52
CA VAL A 69 8.31 3.02 4.75
C VAL A 69 8.50 3.74 6.08
N GLN A 70 8.28 5.04 6.09
CA GLN A 70 8.47 5.87 7.27
C GLN A 70 7.15 6.48 7.72
N GLU A 71 7.18 7.04 8.92
CA GLU A 71 6.04 7.74 9.50
C GLU A 71 5.59 8.85 8.54
N ASN A 72 4.29 8.96 8.37
CA ASN A 72 3.65 9.97 7.52
C ASN A 72 3.92 9.81 6.02
N ASP A 73 4.43 8.66 5.59
CA ASP A 73 4.59 8.41 4.16
C ASP A 73 3.24 8.22 3.48
N VAL A 74 3.19 8.59 2.22
CA VAL A 74 2.02 8.37 1.37
C VAL A 74 2.30 7.16 0.49
N LEU A 75 1.41 6.18 0.56
CA LEU A 75 1.50 4.97 -0.27
C LEU A 75 0.40 5.02 -1.32
N GLU A 76 0.78 4.80 -2.56
CA GLU A 76 -0.15 4.79 -3.67
C GLU A 76 -0.48 3.35 -4.05
N VAL A 77 -1.78 3.04 -4.11
CA VAL A 77 -2.27 1.74 -4.57
C VAL A 77 -2.66 1.88 -6.03
N TYR A 78 -2.11 1.04 -6.88
CA TYR A 78 -2.41 1.10 -8.31
C TYR A 78 -2.61 -0.30 -8.86
N PRO A 79 -3.45 -0.44 -9.91
CA PRO A 79 -3.66 -1.75 -10.53
C PRO A 79 -2.46 -2.13 -11.38
N ILE A 80 -2.13 -3.42 -11.33
CA ILE A 80 -1.11 -3.97 -12.19
C ILE A 80 -1.79 -4.43 -13.46
N LEU A 81 -1.42 -3.81 -14.59
CA LEU A 81 -1.96 -4.20 -15.88
C LEU A 81 -1.03 -5.24 -16.48
N GLU A 82 -1.53 -6.46 -16.55
CA GLU A 82 -0.76 -7.54 -17.14
C GLU A 82 -1.04 -7.57 -18.62
N ALA A 83 -0.22 -6.85 -19.36
CA ALA A 83 -0.34 -6.82 -20.79
C ALA A 83 0.23 -8.08 -21.39
N GLY A 84 -0.24 -8.45 -22.53
CA GLY A 84 0.33 -9.53 -23.28
C GLY A 84 -0.22 -10.91 -22.97
N CYS A 85 -1.24 -10.92 -22.25
CA CYS A 85 -1.92 -12.19 -22.04
C CYS A 85 -2.74 -12.55 -23.23
#